data_138652cca36909e98f50c6bb37b99929
#
_entry.id   138652cca36909e98f50c6bb37b99929
#
_cell.length_a   1.000
_cell.length_b   1.000
_cell.length_c   1.000
_cell.angle_alpha   90.00
_cell.angle_beta   90.00
_cell.angle_gamma   90.00
#
_symmetry.space_group_name_H-M   'P 1'
#
loop_
_entity.id
_entity.type
_entity.pdbx_description
1 polymer ?
#
loop_
_entity_poly.entity_id
_entity_poly.type
_entity_poly.pdbx_seq_one_letter_code
_entity_poly.pdbx_strand_id
1 'polypeptide(L)'
;KPGLNRVLTLLCEMDNPQDKLKIIHIAGTNGKGTVAKTIADALISNGKRVGLFTSPWVVDYREQIQINNEFIGKADFANYVNKYKNNDCTEFEMLVAIMYKYFSDNNVDYAVIECGMGGKGDATNVERENICSVITSVSIDHTMFLGNTVDEIKCEKLGISRKNSPCFNYEDYADNLDFNVNNLNLSKAVIDFLGYNSDI
;
A
#
# COMPACT_ATOMS: atom_id res chain seq x y z
N LYS A 1 3.14 3.17 -21.00
CA LYS A 1 3.00 3.05 -19.54
C LYS A 1 4.03 3.98 -18.92
N PRO A 2 3.70 4.82 -17.96
CA PRO A 2 4.71 5.51 -17.18
C PRO A 2 5.54 4.45 -16.45
N GLY A 3 6.85 4.50 -16.62
CA GLY A 3 7.76 3.61 -15.90
C GLY A 3 8.00 4.13 -14.49
N LEU A 4 8.55 3.30 -13.60
CA LEU A 4 8.87 3.67 -12.20
C LEU A 4 10.10 4.61 -12.09
N ASN A 5 10.75 4.96 -13.20
CA ASN A 5 12.02 5.70 -13.19
C ASN A 5 11.94 7.05 -12.48
N ARG A 6 10.85 7.82 -12.67
CA ARG A 6 10.70 9.15 -12.06
C ARG A 6 10.61 9.06 -10.56
N VAL A 7 9.71 8.21 -10.05
CA VAL A 7 9.54 8.04 -8.60
C VAL A 7 10.80 7.43 -7.98
N LEU A 8 11.50 6.50 -8.65
CA LEU A 8 12.77 5.95 -8.18
C LEU A 8 13.87 7.00 -8.12
N THR A 9 13.96 7.92 -9.11
CA THR A 9 14.90 9.02 -9.08
C THR A 9 14.63 9.92 -7.88
N LEU A 10 13.38 10.30 -7.66
CA LEU A 10 13.00 11.13 -6.51
C LEU A 10 13.28 10.43 -5.17
N LEU A 11 12.98 9.13 -5.06
CA LEU A 11 13.28 8.35 -3.86
C LEU A 11 14.79 8.23 -3.60
N CYS A 12 15.60 8.16 -4.66
CA CYS A 12 17.06 8.19 -4.54
C CYS A 12 17.54 9.52 -3.94
N GLU A 13 16.98 10.66 -4.36
CA GLU A 13 17.26 11.99 -3.77
C GLU A 13 16.81 12.09 -2.31
N MET A 14 15.83 11.27 -1.90
CA MET A 14 15.33 11.16 -0.52
C MET A 14 16.08 10.12 0.34
N ASP A 15 17.20 9.56 -0.14
CA ASP A 15 17.99 8.53 0.52
C ASP A 15 17.26 7.20 0.65
N ASN A 16 16.52 6.80 -0.40
CA ASN A 16 15.80 5.52 -0.55
C ASN A 16 15.00 5.11 0.70
N PRO A 17 14.05 5.94 1.16
CA PRO A 17 13.32 5.69 2.40
C PRO A 17 12.52 4.39 2.38
N GLN A 18 12.10 3.92 1.21
CA GLN A 18 11.37 2.66 1.02
C GLN A 18 12.17 1.43 1.47
N ASP A 19 13.50 1.46 1.34
CA ASP A 19 14.37 0.34 1.71
C ASP A 19 14.54 0.21 3.25
N LYS A 20 14.04 1.17 4.03
CA LYS A 20 14.15 1.22 5.50
C LYS A 20 12.88 0.72 6.21
N LEU A 21 11.82 0.42 5.45
CA LEU A 21 10.49 0.14 5.98
C LEU A 21 10.13 -1.35 5.93
N LYS A 22 9.37 -1.80 6.90
CA LYS A 22 8.71 -3.12 6.90
C LYS A 22 7.35 -2.96 6.22
N ILE A 23 7.26 -3.33 4.95
CA ILE A 23 6.12 -3.05 4.10
C ILE A 23 5.18 -4.24 4.01
N ILE A 24 3.88 -3.99 4.18
CA ILE A 24 2.76 -4.85 3.82
C ILE A 24 2.11 -4.21 2.61
N HIS A 25 2.26 -4.82 1.43
CA HIS A 25 1.84 -4.21 0.18
C HIS A 25 0.55 -4.84 -0.32
N ILE A 26 -0.46 -4.03 -0.67
CA ILE A 26 -1.82 -4.49 -0.96
C ILE A 26 -2.24 -4.05 -2.35
N ALA A 27 -2.61 -5.02 -3.19
CA ALA A 27 -3.23 -4.79 -4.49
C ALA A 27 -4.56 -5.54 -4.60
N GLY A 28 -5.35 -5.22 -5.60
CA GLY A 28 -6.66 -5.84 -5.85
C GLY A 28 -7.57 -4.92 -6.66
N THR A 29 -8.78 -5.37 -6.96
CA THR A 29 -9.80 -4.51 -7.56
C THR A 29 -10.64 -3.85 -6.47
N ASN A 30 -11.28 -4.65 -5.61
CA ASN A 30 -12.12 -4.16 -4.52
C ASN A 30 -11.59 -4.61 -3.16
N GLY A 31 -11.86 -3.82 -2.13
CA GLY A 31 -11.51 -4.15 -0.74
C GLY A 31 -10.09 -3.78 -0.30
N LYS A 32 -9.25 -3.23 -1.17
CA LYS A 32 -7.88 -2.82 -0.83
C LYS A 32 -7.81 -1.92 0.41
N GLY A 33 -8.51 -0.78 0.37
CA GLY A 33 -8.52 0.18 1.47
C GLY A 33 -9.11 -0.41 2.76
N THR A 34 -10.15 -1.25 2.65
CA THR A 34 -10.74 -1.96 3.80
C THR A 34 -9.72 -2.90 4.44
N VAL A 35 -9.07 -3.76 3.65
CA VAL A 35 -8.05 -4.70 4.14
C VAL A 35 -6.85 -3.94 4.71
N ALA A 36 -6.38 -2.89 4.03
CA ALA A 36 -5.28 -2.05 4.50
C ALA A 36 -5.60 -1.42 5.87
N LYS A 37 -6.78 -0.83 6.01
CA LYS A 37 -7.23 -0.21 7.25
C LYS A 37 -7.38 -1.24 8.37
N THR A 38 -7.99 -2.39 8.10
CA THR A 38 -8.15 -3.48 9.07
C THR A 38 -6.80 -3.98 9.60
N ILE A 39 -5.84 -4.24 8.71
CA ILE A 39 -4.49 -4.65 9.10
C ILE A 39 -3.79 -3.55 9.92
N ALA A 40 -3.89 -2.30 9.49
CA ALA A 40 -3.28 -1.18 10.22
C ALA A 40 -3.88 -1.04 11.63
N ASP A 41 -5.20 -1.09 11.77
CA ASP A 41 -5.88 -0.97 13.07
C ASP A 41 -5.50 -2.12 14.01
N ALA A 42 -5.43 -3.34 13.51
CA ALA A 42 -5.00 -4.49 14.30
C ALA A 42 -3.55 -4.32 14.81
N LEU A 43 -2.64 -3.87 13.96
CA LEU A 43 -1.25 -3.61 14.36
C LEU A 43 -1.17 -2.47 15.39
N ILE A 44 -1.95 -1.40 15.21
CA ILE A 44 -2.03 -0.29 16.17
C ILE A 44 -2.56 -0.79 17.52
N SER A 45 -3.60 -1.63 17.52
CA SER A 45 -4.17 -2.23 18.75
C SER A 45 -3.15 -3.15 19.47
N ASN A 46 -2.20 -3.72 18.73
CA ASN A 46 -1.06 -4.46 19.26
C ASN A 46 0.14 -3.55 19.63
N GLY A 47 -0.08 -2.24 19.76
CA GLY A 47 0.91 -1.26 20.24
C GLY A 47 1.99 -0.89 19.22
N LYS A 48 1.77 -1.10 17.93
CA LYS A 48 2.72 -0.74 16.87
C LYS A 48 2.49 0.67 16.36
N ARG A 49 3.57 1.32 15.92
CA ARG A 49 3.51 2.57 15.17
C ARG A 49 3.37 2.24 13.69
N VAL A 50 2.22 2.53 13.11
CA VAL A 50 1.85 2.07 11.77
C VAL A 50 1.63 3.24 10.83
N GLY A 51 2.36 3.24 9.71
CA GLY A 51 2.05 4.07 8.56
C GLY A 51 0.99 3.38 7.70
N LEU A 52 -0.06 4.10 7.34
CA LEU A 52 -1.11 3.65 6.43
C LEU A 52 -1.17 4.58 5.22
N PHE A 53 -1.11 3.98 4.03
CA PHE A 53 -1.33 4.67 2.76
C PHE A 53 -2.52 4.06 2.05
N THR A 54 -3.51 4.89 1.73
CA THR A 54 -4.72 4.50 0.97
C THR A 54 -5.04 5.53 -0.10
N SER A 55 -5.72 5.11 -1.17
CA SER A 55 -6.16 6.00 -2.25
C SER A 55 -7.44 5.50 -2.93
N PRO A 56 -8.26 6.39 -3.50
CA PRO A 56 -8.17 7.86 -3.46
C PRO A 56 -8.64 8.45 -2.13
N TRP A 57 -8.42 9.74 -1.93
CA TRP A 57 -8.98 10.50 -0.80
C TRP A 57 -10.49 10.75 -1.00
N VAL A 58 -11.20 10.99 0.11
CA VAL A 58 -12.66 11.23 0.13
C VAL A 58 -12.99 12.64 0.59
N VAL A 59 -12.38 13.12 1.67
CA VAL A 59 -12.67 14.41 2.29
C VAL A 59 -11.45 15.33 2.32
N ASP A 60 -10.30 14.83 2.75
CA ASP A 60 -9.06 15.60 2.88
C ASP A 60 -7.93 14.87 2.14
N TYR A 61 -7.24 15.55 1.24
CA TYR A 61 -6.14 14.99 0.47
C TYR A 61 -5.08 14.27 1.33
N ARG A 62 -4.87 14.74 2.56
CA ARG A 62 -3.89 14.21 3.51
C ARG A 62 -4.29 12.88 4.16
N GLU A 63 -5.57 12.50 4.07
CA GLU A 63 -6.05 11.22 4.61
C GLU A 63 -5.40 10.01 3.95
N GLN A 64 -4.77 10.21 2.79
CA GLN A 64 -4.02 9.17 2.10
C GLN A 64 -2.74 8.78 2.84
N ILE A 65 -2.17 9.65 3.69
CA ILE A 65 -0.94 9.39 4.45
C ILE A 65 -1.24 9.56 5.93
N GLN A 66 -1.24 8.46 6.66
CA GLN A 66 -1.58 8.43 8.08
C GLN A 66 -0.50 7.71 8.89
N ILE A 67 -0.31 8.12 10.15
CA ILE A 67 0.42 7.35 11.16
C ILE A 67 -0.49 7.20 12.36
N ASN A 68 -0.78 5.95 12.77
CA ASN A 68 -1.69 5.63 13.88
C ASN A 68 -3.04 6.37 13.77
N ASN A 69 -3.63 6.33 12.56
CA ASN A 69 -4.91 6.96 12.22
C ASN A 69 -4.92 8.50 12.24
N GLU A 70 -3.78 9.14 12.42
CA GLU A 70 -3.63 10.58 12.31
C GLU A 70 -3.05 10.96 10.94
N PHE A 71 -3.72 11.89 10.26
CA PHE A 71 -3.28 12.39 8.95
C PHE A 71 -1.95 13.13 9.07
N ILE A 72 -1.12 13.05 8.04
CA ILE A 72 0.07 13.90 7.94
C ILE A 72 -0.28 15.37 8.20
N GLY A 73 0.49 16.05 9.03
CA GLY A 73 0.28 17.46 9.36
C GLY A 73 0.33 18.36 8.11
N LYS A 74 -0.51 19.41 8.06
CA LYS A 74 -0.50 20.37 6.93
C LYS A 74 0.89 20.97 6.70
N ALA A 75 1.57 21.34 7.80
CA ALA A 75 2.91 21.91 7.73
C ALA A 75 3.94 20.91 7.20
N ASP A 76 3.90 19.67 7.70
CA ASP A 76 4.84 18.63 7.26
C ASP A 76 4.63 18.28 5.78
N PHE A 77 3.37 18.09 5.36
CA PHE A 77 3.04 17.84 3.97
C PHE A 77 3.55 18.98 3.05
N ALA A 78 3.25 20.23 3.43
CA ALA A 78 3.70 21.40 2.67
C ALA A 78 5.24 21.50 2.61
N ASN A 79 5.94 21.16 3.70
CA ASN A 79 7.41 21.15 3.75
C ASN A 79 8.00 20.13 2.78
N TYR A 80 7.47 18.87 2.75
CA TYR A 80 7.92 17.86 1.79
C TYR A 80 7.65 18.29 0.35
N VAL A 81 6.43 18.78 0.05
CA VAL A 81 6.09 19.27 -1.29
C VAL A 81 7.05 20.39 -1.71
N ASN A 82 7.27 21.41 -0.87
CA ASN A 82 8.14 22.52 -1.20
C ASN A 82 9.60 22.10 -1.40
N LYS A 83 10.07 21.15 -0.60
CA LYS A 83 11.45 20.66 -0.69
C LYS A 83 11.71 19.90 -1.98
N TYR A 84 10.74 19.14 -2.47
CA TYR A 84 10.90 18.20 -3.57
C TYR A 84 10.11 18.56 -4.84
N LYS A 85 9.48 19.75 -4.93
CA LYS A 85 8.62 20.17 -6.05
C LYS A 85 9.31 20.27 -7.41
N ASN A 86 10.65 20.41 -7.44
CA ASN A 86 11.40 20.53 -8.67
C ASN A 86 11.83 19.16 -9.20
N ASN A 87 10.88 18.36 -9.64
CA ASN A 87 11.07 17.03 -10.21
C ASN A 87 10.04 16.79 -11.33
N ASP A 88 10.20 15.71 -12.08
CA ASP A 88 9.33 15.33 -13.21
C ASP A 88 8.22 14.34 -12.82
N CYS A 89 8.02 14.08 -11.52
CA CYS A 89 7.01 13.16 -11.04
C CYS A 89 5.58 13.66 -11.30
N THR A 90 4.68 12.73 -11.55
CA THR A 90 3.25 13.04 -11.47
C THR A 90 2.86 13.33 -10.02
N GLU A 91 1.67 13.90 -9.82
CA GLU A 91 1.13 14.15 -8.48
C GLU A 91 1.11 12.88 -7.62
N PHE A 92 0.67 11.75 -8.17
CA PHE A 92 0.63 10.48 -7.45
C PHE A 92 2.03 9.94 -7.13
N GLU A 93 2.98 10.02 -8.07
CA GLU A 93 4.38 9.62 -7.81
C GLU A 93 5.03 10.47 -6.71
N MET A 94 4.75 11.78 -6.69
CA MET A 94 5.20 12.69 -5.64
C MET A 94 4.57 12.32 -4.28
N LEU A 95 3.26 12.07 -4.26
CA LEU A 95 2.54 11.66 -3.06
C LEU A 95 3.13 10.37 -2.46
N VAL A 96 3.39 9.38 -3.31
CA VAL A 96 4.02 8.11 -2.91
C VAL A 96 5.43 8.33 -2.35
N ALA A 97 6.25 9.17 -2.98
CA ALA A 97 7.58 9.48 -2.48
C ALA A 97 7.53 10.18 -1.12
N ILE A 98 6.61 11.14 -0.94
CA ILE A 98 6.38 11.82 0.35
C ILE A 98 5.93 10.81 1.41
N MET A 99 5.02 9.90 1.09
CA MET A 99 4.56 8.85 2.00
C MET A 99 5.73 8.02 2.51
N TYR A 100 6.57 7.49 1.62
CA TYR A 100 7.74 6.71 2.01
C TYR A 100 8.69 7.50 2.90
N LYS A 101 8.97 8.76 2.53
CA LYS A 101 9.84 9.64 3.30
C LYS A 101 9.25 9.94 4.68
N TYR A 102 7.97 10.27 4.75
CA TYR A 102 7.28 10.57 6.01
C TYR A 102 7.26 9.37 6.98
N PHE A 103 6.97 8.17 6.46
CA PHE A 103 6.98 6.96 7.28
C PHE A 103 8.39 6.63 7.80
N SER A 104 9.41 6.75 6.94
CA SER A 104 10.79 6.53 7.32
C SER A 104 11.27 7.54 8.36
N ASP A 105 10.99 8.84 8.18
CA ASP A 105 11.39 9.90 9.12
C ASP A 105 10.71 9.75 10.48
N ASN A 106 9.54 9.16 10.51
CA ASN A 106 8.76 8.92 11.74
C ASN A 106 9.01 7.54 12.36
N ASN A 107 9.93 6.73 11.80
CA ASN A 107 10.31 5.41 12.33
C ASN A 107 9.09 4.50 12.59
N VAL A 108 8.21 4.35 11.60
CA VAL A 108 7.07 3.43 11.75
C VAL A 108 7.56 1.99 11.86
N ASP A 109 6.90 1.17 12.69
CA ASP A 109 7.21 -0.26 12.83
C ASP A 109 6.79 -1.04 11.57
N TYR A 110 5.66 -0.64 10.98
CA TYR A 110 5.11 -1.21 9.75
C TYR A 110 4.53 -0.12 8.85
N ALA A 111 4.67 -0.32 7.55
CA ALA A 111 4.01 0.49 6.53
C ALA A 111 3.01 -0.38 5.76
N VAL A 112 1.72 -0.12 5.91
CA VAL A 112 0.63 -0.77 5.18
C VAL A 112 0.28 0.11 3.99
N ILE A 113 0.53 -0.39 2.78
CA ILE A 113 0.51 0.41 1.56
C ILE A 113 -0.46 -0.18 0.54
N GLU A 114 -1.49 0.57 0.18
CA GLU A 114 -2.42 0.27 -0.91
C GLU A 114 -1.86 0.75 -2.25
N CYS A 115 -1.86 -0.12 -3.27
CA CYS A 115 -1.62 0.28 -4.66
C CYS A 115 -2.69 1.23 -5.17
N GLY A 116 -2.29 2.25 -5.91
CA GLY A 116 -3.25 3.12 -6.59
C GLY A 116 -3.98 2.39 -7.71
N MET A 117 -3.24 1.75 -8.62
CA MET A 117 -3.82 1.03 -9.75
C MET A 117 -2.91 -0.11 -10.23
N GLY A 118 -3.50 -1.31 -10.40
CA GLY A 118 -2.76 -2.46 -10.90
C GLY A 118 -1.86 -3.07 -9.84
N GLY A 119 -0.57 -3.02 -10.03
CA GLY A 119 0.45 -3.55 -9.12
C GLY A 119 1.85 -3.40 -9.71
N LYS A 120 2.19 -4.16 -10.76
CA LYS A 120 3.52 -4.20 -11.37
C LYS A 120 4.06 -2.83 -11.77
N GLY A 121 3.21 -1.96 -12.32
CA GLY A 121 3.57 -0.61 -12.79
C GLY A 121 3.12 0.50 -11.85
N ASP A 122 2.60 0.19 -10.66
CA ASP A 122 2.13 1.19 -9.70
C ASP A 122 3.31 1.92 -9.04
N ALA A 123 3.17 3.22 -8.80
CA ALA A 123 4.23 4.02 -8.19
C ALA A 123 4.61 3.54 -6.78
N THR A 124 3.70 2.83 -6.09
CA THR A 124 3.99 2.23 -4.79
C THR A 124 4.90 0.99 -4.88
N ASN A 125 5.06 0.38 -6.06
CA ASN A 125 5.81 -0.85 -6.27
C ASN A 125 7.31 -0.60 -6.51
N VAL A 126 7.95 0.12 -5.61
CA VAL A 126 9.35 0.55 -5.71
C VAL A 126 10.27 -0.07 -4.67
N GLU A 127 9.72 -0.76 -3.68
CA GLU A 127 10.47 -1.47 -2.66
C GLU A 127 11.13 -2.74 -3.25
N ARG A 128 12.33 -3.07 -2.76
CA ARG A 128 13.05 -4.29 -3.18
C ARG A 128 12.52 -5.54 -2.50
N GLU A 129 12.10 -5.39 -1.23
CA GLU A 129 11.56 -6.44 -0.38
C GLU A 129 10.35 -5.92 0.38
N ASN A 130 9.41 -6.80 0.68
CA ASN A 130 8.29 -6.54 1.58
C ASN A 130 8.15 -7.68 2.59
N ILE A 131 7.41 -7.47 3.68
CA ILE A 131 7.11 -8.51 4.67
C ILE A 131 6.14 -9.52 4.08
N CYS A 132 5.11 -9.03 3.42
CA CYS A 132 4.15 -9.83 2.65
C CYS A 132 3.44 -8.95 1.62
N SER A 133 2.88 -9.62 0.62
CA SER A 133 1.95 -9.04 -0.34
C SER A 133 0.55 -9.56 -0.08
N VAL A 134 -0.46 -8.73 -0.31
CA VAL A 134 -1.87 -9.08 -0.15
C VAL A 134 -2.62 -8.75 -1.43
N ILE A 135 -3.28 -9.72 -2.01
CA ILE A 135 -4.14 -9.55 -3.18
C ILE A 135 -5.58 -9.70 -2.75
N THR A 136 -6.32 -8.61 -2.75
CA THR A 136 -7.76 -8.62 -2.48
C THR A 136 -8.53 -9.12 -3.71
N SER A 137 -9.86 -9.06 -3.72
CA SER A 137 -10.64 -9.59 -4.85
C SER A 137 -10.21 -8.97 -6.18
N VAL A 138 -10.15 -9.81 -7.22
CA VAL A 138 -9.80 -9.40 -8.57
C VAL A 138 -11.02 -9.58 -9.49
N SER A 139 -11.37 -8.51 -10.20
CA SER A 139 -12.42 -8.50 -11.22
C SER A 139 -11.98 -7.66 -12.41
N ILE A 140 -12.75 -7.67 -13.48
CA ILE A 140 -12.47 -6.81 -14.64
C ILE A 140 -12.60 -5.35 -14.23
N ASP A 141 -11.49 -4.63 -14.37
CA ASP A 141 -11.36 -3.21 -14.02
C ASP A 141 -10.19 -2.59 -14.79
N HIS A 142 -10.28 -1.29 -15.10
CA HIS A 142 -9.22 -0.55 -15.79
C HIS A 142 -8.65 -1.25 -17.03
N THR A 143 -9.50 -1.84 -17.86
CA THR A 143 -9.12 -2.68 -19.01
C THR A 143 -8.18 -1.99 -20.00
N MET A 144 -8.28 -0.67 -20.15
CA MET A 144 -7.37 0.13 -21.00
C MET A 144 -5.90 0.06 -20.55
N PHE A 145 -5.63 -0.32 -19.29
CA PHE A 145 -4.29 -0.29 -18.71
C PHE A 145 -3.81 -1.66 -18.22
N LEU A 146 -4.71 -2.48 -17.65
CA LEU A 146 -4.34 -3.68 -16.92
C LEU A 146 -4.52 -4.97 -17.72
N GLY A 147 -5.34 -4.96 -18.77
CA GLY A 147 -5.66 -6.12 -19.58
C GLY A 147 -7.17 -6.33 -19.76
N ASN A 148 -7.54 -7.25 -20.64
CA ASN A 148 -8.94 -7.49 -21.00
C ASN A 148 -9.55 -8.72 -20.32
N THR A 149 -8.74 -9.49 -19.61
CA THR A 149 -9.16 -10.69 -18.89
C THR A 149 -8.81 -10.60 -17.41
N VAL A 150 -9.53 -11.35 -16.57
CA VAL A 150 -9.26 -11.42 -15.12
C VAL A 150 -7.84 -11.93 -14.87
N ASP A 151 -7.36 -12.89 -15.66
CA ASP A 151 -6.01 -13.47 -15.51
C ASP A 151 -4.91 -12.44 -15.82
N GLU A 152 -5.08 -11.63 -16.86
CA GLU A 152 -4.14 -10.54 -17.18
C GLU A 152 -4.10 -9.50 -16.04
N ILE A 153 -5.26 -9.11 -15.54
CA ILE A 153 -5.39 -8.16 -14.43
C ILE A 153 -4.77 -8.74 -13.15
N LYS A 154 -5.02 -10.04 -12.87
CA LYS A 154 -4.42 -10.75 -11.73
C LYS A 154 -2.90 -10.79 -11.84
N CYS A 155 -2.36 -11.09 -13.02
CA CYS A 155 -0.92 -11.08 -13.26
C CYS A 155 -0.29 -9.70 -13.01
N GLU A 156 -0.94 -8.61 -13.43
CA GLU A 156 -0.49 -7.25 -13.17
C GLU A 156 -0.49 -6.93 -11.66
N LYS A 157 -1.52 -7.36 -10.91
CA LYS A 157 -1.62 -7.18 -9.45
C LYS A 157 -0.60 -8.00 -8.69
N LEU A 158 -0.37 -9.24 -9.09
CA LEU A 158 0.68 -10.12 -8.53
C LEU A 158 2.10 -9.55 -8.72
N GLY A 159 2.28 -8.54 -9.56
CA GLY A 159 3.55 -7.84 -9.75
C GLY A 159 4.12 -7.16 -8.50
N ILE A 160 3.34 -7.03 -7.41
CA ILE A 160 3.81 -6.56 -6.09
C ILE A 160 4.45 -7.68 -5.26
N SER A 161 4.27 -8.94 -5.64
CA SER A 161 4.81 -10.08 -4.88
C SER A 161 6.33 -10.14 -4.98
N ARG A 162 6.97 -10.54 -3.89
CA ARG A 162 8.42 -10.72 -3.82
C ARG A 162 8.75 -12.19 -3.61
N LYS A 163 9.88 -12.63 -4.15
CA LYS A 163 10.28 -14.05 -4.17
C LYS A 163 10.40 -14.67 -2.78
N ASN A 164 10.81 -13.86 -1.79
CA ASN A 164 11.13 -14.33 -0.45
C ASN A 164 10.04 -13.97 0.58
N SER A 165 8.90 -13.44 0.14
CA SER A 165 7.82 -13.01 1.00
C SER A 165 6.51 -13.71 0.64
N PRO A 166 5.68 -14.09 1.62
CA PRO A 166 4.39 -14.71 1.33
C PRO A 166 3.47 -13.73 0.59
N CYS A 167 2.59 -14.31 -0.22
CA CYS A 167 1.50 -13.60 -0.89
C CYS A 167 0.18 -14.20 -0.46
N PHE A 168 -0.64 -13.41 0.23
CA PHE A 168 -1.98 -13.78 0.67
C PHE A 168 -3.00 -13.39 -0.40
N ASN A 169 -3.73 -14.36 -0.95
CA ASN A 169 -4.71 -14.10 -1.99
C ASN A 169 -6.11 -14.23 -1.42
N TYR A 170 -7.00 -13.31 -1.78
CA TYR A 170 -8.41 -13.31 -1.38
C TYR A 170 -9.10 -14.67 -1.59
N GLU A 171 -8.81 -15.34 -2.71
CA GLU A 171 -9.42 -16.61 -3.08
C GLU A 171 -9.17 -17.73 -2.04
N ASP A 172 -8.03 -17.68 -1.34
CA ASP A 172 -7.65 -18.66 -0.32
C ASP A 172 -8.47 -18.50 0.99
N TYR A 173 -9.20 -17.38 1.15
CA TYR A 173 -9.96 -16.99 2.35
C TYR A 173 -11.43 -16.66 2.04
N ALA A 174 -11.86 -16.85 0.79
CA ALA A 174 -13.20 -16.51 0.31
C ALA A 174 -14.15 -17.71 0.46
N ASP A 175 -14.41 -18.14 1.69
CA ASP A 175 -15.30 -19.25 2.04
C ASP A 175 -16.72 -18.80 2.43
N ASN A 176 -16.97 -17.48 2.46
CA ASN A 176 -18.23 -16.88 2.86
C ASN A 176 -18.89 -16.12 1.68
N LEU A 177 -20.22 -16.03 1.71
CA LEU A 177 -20.98 -15.23 0.74
C LEU A 177 -20.85 -13.73 0.99
N ASP A 178 -20.48 -13.31 2.22
CA ASP A 178 -20.25 -11.91 2.57
C ASP A 178 -18.81 -11.52 2.25
N PHE A 179 -18.68 -10.56 1.32
CA PHE A 179 -17.41 -10.00 0.90
C PHE A 179 -16.61 -9.36 2.04
N ASN A 180 -17.30 -8.74 3.02
CA ASN A 180 -16.64 -8.13 4.17
C ASN A 180 -16.05 -9.17 5.11
N VAL A 181 -16.74 -10.29 5.30
CA VAL A 181 -16.23 -11.42 6.10
C VAL A 181 -14.97 -12.01 5.47
N ASN A 182 -14.94 -12.16 4.15
CA ASN A 182 -13.76 -12.66 3.44
C ASN A 182 -12.57 -11.70 3.53
N ASN A 183 -12.80 -10.38 3.41
CA ASN A 183 -11.75 -9.37 3.63
C ASN A 183 -11.22 -9.41 5.08
N LEU A 184 -12.10 -9.65 6.05
CA LEU A 184 -11.70 -9.81 7.44
C LEU A 184 -10.85 -11.07 7.64
N ASN A 185 -11.25 -12.22 7.07
CA ASN A 185 -10.49 -13.47 7.12
C ASN A 185 -9.09 -13.30 6.51
N LEU A 186 -9.00 -12.66 5.34
CA LEU A 186 -7.75 -12.32 4.69
C LEU A 186 -6.86 -11.44 5.60
N SER A 187 -7.45 -10.42 6.22
CA SER A 187 -6.72 -9.53 7.14
C SER A 187 -6.22 -10.28 8.37
N LYS A 188 -7.04 -11.14 8.97
CA LYS A 188 -6.66 -11.98 10.12
C LYS A 188 -5.48 -12.89 9.79
N ALA A 189 -5.50 -13.55 8.62
CA ALA A 189 -4.39 -14.40 8.19
C ALA A 189 -3.05 -13.63 8.10
N VAL A 190 -3.08 -12.39 7.66
CA VAL A 190 -1.88 -11.52 7.63
C VAL A 190 -1.41 -11.19 9.05
N ILE A 191 -2.32 -10.85 9.96
CA ILE A 191 -2.00 -10.51 11.35
C ILE A 191 -1.45 -11.73 12.10
N ASP A 192 -2.04 -12.91 11.92
CA ASP A 192 -1.58 -14.17 12.50
C ASP A 192 -0.17 -14.54 11.99
N PHE A 193 0.08 -14.35 10.69
CA PHE A 193 1.41 -14.52 10.10
C PHE A 193 2.46 -13.61 10.75
N LEU A 194 2.08 -12.37 11.09
CA LEU A 194 2.96 -11.41 11.78
C LEU A 194 3.14 -11.74 13.27
N GLY A 195 2.40 -12.71 13.82
CA GLY A 195 2.47 -13.15 15.22
C GLY A 195 1.77 -12.21 16.20
N TYR A 196 0.75 -11.48 15.74
CA TYR A 196 -0.05 -10.58 16.57
C TYR A 196 -1.46 -11.12 16.82
N ASN A 197 -2.15 -10.56 17.83
CA ASN A 197 -3.54 -10.88 18.09
C ASN A 197 -4.43 -10.34 16.96
N SER A 198 -5.22 -11.23 16.37
CA SER A 198 -6.15 -10.96 15.27
C SER A 198 -7.60 -10.83 15.72
N ASP A 199 -7.87 -10.64 17.01
CA ASP A 199 -9.21 -10.32 17.54
C ASP A 199 -9.59 -8.89 17.13
N ILE A 200 -10.22 -8.75 15.95
CA ILE A 200 -10.63 -7.50 15.30
C ILE A 200 -12.08 -7.56 14.82
#